data_359504135068fffd24f40ba250bc06cc
#
_entry.id   359504135068fffd24f40ba250bc06cc
#
_cell.length_a   1.000
_cell.length_b   1.000
_cell.length_c   1.000
_cell.angle_alpha   90.00
_cell.angle_beta   90.00
_cell.angle_gamma   90.00
#
_symmetry.space_group_name_H-M   'P 1'
#
loop_
_entity.id
_entity.type
_entity.pdbx_description
1 polymer ?
#
loop_
_entity_poly.entity_id
_entity_poly.type
_entity_poly.pdbx_seq_one_letter_code
_entity_poly.pdbx_strand_id
1 'polypeptide(L)'
;MVAARDDFLGMGYYDPIADRLSEFCGPGEAVGDAGAGTGFYLAKATKGVGLALDVSKHALKRAARAHPRIGAVVADVWKRLPVRDDALDVLLNVFAPRNPAEFARVLRPGGMLVTVTPGPDHLRPLVDRLGLLRVEEDKEGRLAAALGDGFAQAVQDRLEYEVELGHKAVTEAVGMGPSAWHARESPVEALPDPVTVRVSVLITGWRPRR
;
A
#
# COMPACT_ATOMS: atom_id res chain seq x y z
N MET A 1 -14.94 -5.38 1.42
CA MET A 1 -13.53 -4.97 1.55
C MET A 1 -12.58 -5.68 0.57
N VAL A 2 -12.29 -7.01 0.68
CA VAL A 2 -11.30 -7.65 -0.23
C VAL A 2 -11.73 -7.61 -1.69
N ALA A 3 -13.02 -7.91 -2.01
CA ALA A 3 -13.54 -7.82 -3.37
C ALA A 3 -13.50 -6.36 -3.88
N ALA A 4 -14.02 -5.41 -3.10
CA ALA A 4 -14.00 -4.00 -3.45
C ALA A 4 -12.57 -3.48 -3.76
N ARG A 5 -11.58 -3.91 -2.96
CA ARG A 5 -10.17 -3.57 -3.21
C ARG A 5 -9.66 -4.16 -4.53
N ASP A 6 -9.98 -5.42 -4.81
CA ASP A 6 -9.58 -6.10 -6.03
C ASP A 6 -10.20 -5.42 -7.26
N ASP A 7 -11.50 -5.13 -7.18
CA ASP A 7 -12.24 -4.47 -8.24
C ASP A 7 -11.73 -3.06 -8.50
N PHE A 8 -11.52 -2.24 -7.45
CA PHE A 8 -11.00 -0.88 -7.59
C PHE A 8 -9.58 -0.85 -8.17
N LEU A 9 -8.67 -1.66 -7.61
CA LEU A 9 -7.29 -1.72 -8.09
C LEU A 9 -7.22 -2.26 -9.54
N GLY A 10 -8.11 -3.18 -9.91
CA GLY A 10 -8.25 -3.70 -11.27
C GLY A 10 -8.74 -2.66 -12.30
N MET A 11 -9.32 -1.54 -11.86
CA MET A 11 -9.71 -0.42 -12.74
C MET A 11 -8.51 0.45 -13.18
N GLY A 12 -7.32 0.26 -12.61
CA GLY A 12 -6.09 0.92 -13.03
C GLY A 12 -5.84 2.32 -12.47
N TYR A 13 -6.75 2.86 -11.64
CA TYR A 13 -6.58 4.19 -11.06
C TYR A 13 -5.31 4.35 -10.20
N TYR A 14 -4.77 3.24 -9.67
CA TYR A 14 -3.56 3.21 -8.84
C TYR A 14 -2.34 2.61 -9.58
N ASP A 15 -2.46 2.41 -10.89
CA ASP A 15 -1.33 1.95 -11.72
C ASP A 15 -0.09 2.85 -11.59
N PRO A 16 -0.20 4.21 -11.59
CA PRO A 16 0.97 5.06 -11.43
C PRO A 16 1.73 4.85 -10.12
N ILE A 17 1.03 4.48 -9.03
CA ILE A 17 1.67 4.13 -7.75
C ILE A 17 2.46 2.82 -7.90
N ALA A 18 1.86 1.81 -8.52
CA ALA A 18 2.49 0.51 -8.71
C ALA A 18 3.69 0.58 -9.66
N ASP A 19 3.59 1.39 -10.72
CA ASP A 19 4.68 1.65 -11.66
C ASP A 19 5.85 2.31 -10.94
N ARG A 20 5.59 3.33 -10.13
CA ARG A 20 6.62 4.00 -9.33
C ARG A 20 7.28 3.06 -8.31
N LEU A 21 6.51 2.16 -7.68
CA LEU A 21 7.05 1.14 -6.77
C LEU A 21 7.97 0.15 -7.51
N SER A 22 7.66 -0.18 -8.77
CA SER A 22 8.46 -1.11 -9.56
C SER A 22 9.88 -0.60 -9.85
N GLU A 23 10.10 0.71 -9.80
CA GLU A 23 11.42 1.32 -10.00
C GLU A 23 12.38 1.04 -8.84
N PHE A 24 11.85 0.75 -7.64
CA PHE A 24 12.65 0.35 -6.47
C PHE A 24 13.07 -1.11 -6.50
N CYS A 25 12.53 -1.91 -7.43
CA CYS A 25 12.75 -3.35 -7.48
C CYS A 25 13.57 -3.73 -8.73
N GLY A 26 14.71 -4.34 -8.52
CA GLY A 26 15.61 -4.80 -9.57
C GLY A 26 15.31 -6.21 -10.09
N PRO A 27 15.90 -6.60 -11.23
CA PRO A 27 15.82 -7.97 -11.73
C PRO A 27 16.47 -8.96 -10.74
N GLY A 28 15.78 -10.09 -10.50
CA GLY A 28 16.29 -11.16 -9.64
C GLY A 28 16.14 -10.92 -8.13
N GLU A 29 15.68 -9.74 -7.70
CA GLU A 29 15.52 -9.41 -6.29
C GLU A 29 14.37 -10.18 -5.63
N ALA A 30 14.53 -10.44 -4.33
CA ALA A 30 13.50 -10.96 -3.45
C ALA A 30 12.72 -9.77 -2.84
N VAL A 31 11.47 -9.59 -3.27
CA VAL A 31 10.60 -8.50 -2.86
C VAL A 31 9.52 -9.02 -1.92
N GLY A 32 9.46 -8.50 -0.69
CA GLY A 32 8.35 -8.73 0.23
C GLY A 32 7.32 -7.61 0.16
N ASP A 33 6.06 -7.90 0.54
CA ASP A 33 5.02 -6.89 0.76
C ASP A 33 4.29 -7.18 2.07
N ALA A 34 4.47 -6.31 3.07
CA ALA A 34 3.87 -6.44 4.39
C ALA A 34 2.53 -5.69 4.45
N GLY A 35 1.44 -6.44 4.49
CA GLY A 35 0.07 -5.96 4.28
C GLY A 35 -0.32 -5.98 2.81
N ALA A 36 0.11 -7.02 2.09
CA ALA A 36 0.02 -7.13 0.63
C ALA A 36 -1.43 -7.12 0.07
N GLY A 37 -2.43 -7.38 0.91
CA GLY A 37 -3.81 -7.46 0.45
C GLY A 37 -3.96 -8.47 -0.70
N THR A 38 -4.48 -8.01 -1.84
CA THR A 38 -4.66 -8.85 -3.03
C THR A 38 -3.40 -9.03 -3.88
N GLY A 39 -2.27 -8.44 -3.47
CA GLY A 39 -0.98 -8.58 -4.15
C GLY A 39 -0.79 -7.67 -5.37
N PHE A 40 -1.64 -6.69 -5.56
CA PHE A 40 -1.64 -5.80 -6.72
C PHE A 40 -0.30 -5.08 -6.92
N TYR A 41 0.21 -4.42 -5.88
CA TYR A 41 1.49 -3.70 -5.97
C TYR A 41 2.66 -4.65 -6.13
N LEU A 42 2.67 -5.73 -5.34
CA LEU A 42 3.71 -6.74 -5.41
C LEU A 42 3.79 -7.40 -6.81
N ALA A 43 2.65 -7.69 -7.42
CA ALA A 43 2.61 -8.31 -8.75
C ALA A 43 3.28 -7.43 -9.82
N LYS A 44 3.07 -6.12 -9.76
CA LYS A 44 3.69 -5.16 -10.68
C LYS A 44 5.15 -4.88 -10.37
N ALA A 45 5.53 -4.88 -9.08
CA ALA A 45 6.89 -4.61 -8.63
C ALA A 45 7.83 -5.80 -8.79
N THR A 46 7.34 -7.05 -8.73
CA THR A 46 8.17 -8.26 -8.70
C THR A 46 8.83 -8.54 -10.05
N LYS A 47 10.17 -8.40 -10.12
CA LYS A 47 11.00 -8.79 -11.26
C LYS A 47 11.84 -10.05 -10.99
N GLY A 48 11.89 -10.51 -9.76
CA GLY A 48 12.53 -11.72 -9.25
C GLY A 48 11.53 -12.64 -8.55
N VAL A 49 11.60 -12.74 -7.22
CA VAL A 49 10.68 -13.52 -6.37
C VAL A 49 9.88 -12.58 -5.50
N GLY A 50 8.56 -12.78 -5.42
CA GLY A 50 7.66 -12.01 -4.57
C GLY A 50 7.16 -12.80 -3.36
N LEU A 51 7.01 -12.15 -2.20
CA LEU A 51 6.42 -12.70 -0.98
C LEU A 51 5.33 -11.79 -0.45
N ALA A 52 4.08 -12.20 -0.58
CA ALA A 52 2.92 -11.50 -0.03
C ALA A 52 2.66 -11.96 1.42
N LEU A 53 2.62 -10.99 2.35
CA LEU A 53 2.34 -11.20 3.76
C LEU A 53 1.10 -10.39 4.16
N ASP A 54 0.05 -11.05 4.65
CA ASP A 54 -1.20 -10.40 5.10
C ASP A 54 -1.92 -11.27 6.12
N VAL A 55 -2.74 -10.67 6.98
CA VAL A 55 -3.59 -11.43 7.91
C VAL A 55 -4.81 -12.04 7.22
N SER A 56 -5.23 -11.48 6.09
CA SER A 56 -6.42 -11.90 5.35
C SER A 56 -6.12 -13.09 4.42
N LYS A 57 -6.50 -14.28 4.87
CA LYS A 57 -6.45 -15.50 4.06
C LYS A 57 -7.19 -15.37 2.71
N HIS A 58 -8.27 -14.57 2.68
CA HIS A 58 -9.03 -14.33 1.45
C HIS A 58 -8.30 -13.43 0.46
N ALA A 59 -7.61 -12.41 0.95
CA ALA A 59 -6.77 -11.55 0.13
C ALA A 59 -5.58 -12.32 -0.45
N LEU A 60 -4.89 -13.09 0.39
CA LEU A 60 -3.73 -13.88 -0.01
C LEU A 60 -4.03 -14.97 -1.05
N LYS A 61 -5.24 -15.52 -1.08
CA LYS A 61 -5.67 -16.40 -2.18
C LYS A 61 -5.67 -15.70 -3.55
N ARG A 62 -5.90 -14.38 -3.58
CA ARG A 62 -5.77 -13.57 -4.79
C ARG A 62 -4.31 -13.24 -5.07
N ALA A 63 -3.58 -12.79 -4.06
CA ALA A 63 -2.16 -12.48 -4.18
C ALA A 63 -1.34 -13.64 -4.77
N ALA A 64 -1.59 -14.88 -4.32
CA ALA A 64 -0.94 -16.09 -4.85
C ALA A 64 -1.22 -16.37 -6.33
N ARG A 65 -2.24 -15.73 -6.90
CA ARG A 65 -2.61 -15.87 -8.32
C ARG A 65 -2.27 -14.63 -9.14
N ALA A 66 -1.90 -13.55 -8.49
CA ALA A 66 -1.63 -12.27 -9.15
C ALA A 66 -0.36 -12.33 -10.04
N HIS A 67 0.60 -13.18 -9.69
CA HIS A 67 1.82 -13.37 -10.47
C HIS A 67 2.45 -14.74 -10.18
N PRO A 68 3.00 -15.44 -11.19
CA PRO A 68 3.51 -16.82 -11.03
C PRO A 68 4.72 -16.97 -10.09
N ARG A 69 5.42 -15.85 -9.80
CA ARG A 69 6.59 -15.84 -8.91
C ARG A 69 6.27 -15.28 -7.52
N ILE A 70 5.00 -15.19 -7.14
CA ILE A 70 4.59 -14.73 -5.81
C ILE A 70 4.20 -15.93 -4.95
N GLY A 71 4.90 -16.08 -3.81
CA GLY A 71 4.43 -16.86 -2.67
C GLY A 71 3.55 -16.00 -1.76
N ALA A 72 2.53 -16.60 -1.13
CA ALA A 72 1.64 -15.89 -0.22
C ALA A 72 1.55 -16.62 1.13
N VAL A 73 1.80 -15.90 2.22
CA VAL A 73 1.85 -16.45 3.58
C VAL A 73 1.01 -15.61 4.53
N VAL A 74 0.13 -16.26 5.30
CA VAL A 74 -0.66 -15.58 6.32
C VAL A 74 0.27 -15.15 7.45
N ALA A 75 0.34 -13.84 7.69
CA ALA A 75 1.20 -13.26 8.72
C ALA A 75 0.55 -12.01 9.32
N ASP A 76 0.71 -11.86 10.63
CA ASP A 76 0.36 -10.65 11.36
C ASP A 76 1.61 -9.76 11.43
N VAL A 77 1.56 -8.59 10.83
CA VAL A 77 2.69 -7.65 10.78
C VAL A 77 3.16 -7.21 12.16
N TRP A 78 2.27 -7.24 13.18
CA TRP A 78 2.61 -6.90 14.55
C TRP A 78 3.39 -8.01 15.29
N LYS A 79 3.49 -9.19 14.69
CA LYS A 79 4.21 -10.34 15.22
C LYS A 79 5.51 -10.59 14.45
N ARG A 80 6.27 -11.60 14.91
CA ARG A 80 7.43 -12.08 14.15
C ARG A 80 6.96 -12.59 12.78
N LEU A 81 7.51 -12.00 11.71
CA LEU A 81 7.21 -12.42 10.35
C LEU A 81 7.86 -13.79 10.04
N PRO A 82 7.17 -14.68 9.31
CA PRO A 82 7.69 -15.99 8.92
C PRO A 82 8.70 -15.87 7.77
N VAL A 83 9.65 -14.98 7.93
CA VAL A 83 10.72 -14.66 6.98
C VAL A 83 12.04 -14.75 7.74
N ARG A 84 13.07 -15.34 7.14
CA ARG A 84 14.41 -15.39 7.72
C ARG A 84 15.00 -13.99 7.82
N ASP A 85 15.97 -13.85 8.73
CA ASP A 85 16.78 -12.65 8.82
C ASP A 85 17.51 -12.43 7.49
N ASP A 86 17.69 -11.19 7.08
CA ASP A 86 18.47 -10.79 5.91
C ASP A 86 18.03 -11.45 4.57
N ALA A 87 16.74 -11.73 4.41
CA ALA A 87 16.23 -12.50 3.28
C ALA A 87 15.69 -11.66 2.12
N LEU A 88 15.32 -10.40 2.37
CA LEU A 88 14.65 -9.56 1.37
C LEU A 88 15.56 -8.42 0.90
N ASP A 89 15.54 -8.17 -0.39
CA ASP A 89 16.18 -7.03 -1.03
C ASP A 89 15.36 -5.75 -0.85
N VAL A 90 14.04 -5.89 -1.07
CA VAL A 90 13.06 -4.82 -0.92
C VAL A 90 11.88 -5.33 -0.11
N LEU A 91 11.40 -4.50 0.81
CA LEU A 91 10.14 -4.71 1.52
C LEU A 91 9.20 -3.57 1.20
N LEU A 92 8.08 -3.86 0.56
CA LEU A 92 6.99 -2.92 0.36
C LEU A 92 6.09 -2.86 1.59
N ASN A 93 5.54 -1.68 1.90
CA ASN A 93 4.50 -1.47 2.89
C ASN A 93 3.56 -0.37 2.42
N VAL A 94 2.50 -0.78 1.73
CA VAL A 94 1.59 0.13 1.02
C VAL A 94 0.27 0.27 1.79
N PHE A 95 0.00 1.46 2.33
CA PHE A 95 -1.21 1.76 3.13
C PHE A 95 -1.47 0.76 4.27
N ALA A 96 -0.42 0.19 4.85
CA ALA A 96 -0.49 -0.93 5.79
C ALA A 96 0.15 -0.58 7.16
N PRO A 97 -0.16 -1.34 8.24
CA PRO A 97 0.52 -1.22 9.52
C PRO A 97 2.02 -1.55 9.42
N ARG A 98 2.82 -1.12 10.41
CA ARG A 98 4.27 -1.22 10.39
C ARG A 98 4.82 -1.84 11.65
N ASN A 99 5.86 -2.65 11.47
CA ASN A 99 6.67 -3.21 12.56
C ASN A 99 8.15 -2.98 12.23
N PRO A 100 8.74 -1.85 12.66
CA PRO A 100 10.09 -1.46 12.26
C PRO A 100 11.15 -2.49 12.62
N ALA A 101 11.07 -3.11 13.78
CA ALA A 101 12.03 -4.12 14.23
C ALA A 101 12.04 -5.34 13.31
N GLU A 102 10.88 -5.85 12.95
CA GLU A 102 10.75 -6.98 12.02
C GLU A 102 11.14 -6.59 10.58
N PHE A 103 10.79 -5.37 10.15
CA PHE A 103 11.15 -4.87 8.83
C PHE A 103 12.69 -4.75 8.69
N ALA A 104 13.37 -4.23 9.72
CA ALA A 104 14.83 -4.19 9.73
C ALA A 104 15.46 -5.59 9.74
N ARG A 105 14.87 -6.53 10.50
CA ARG A 105 15.37 -7.91 10.60
C ARG A 105 15.31 -8.67 9.28
N VAL A 106 14.21 -8.55 8.54
CA VAL A 106 14.01 -9.33 7.30
C VAL A 106 14.74 -8.77 6.09
N LEU A 107 15.06 -7.47 6.11
CA LEU A 107 15.84 -6.83 5.05
C LEU A 107 17.32 -7.19 5.17
N ARG A 108 17.95 -7.53 4.05
CA ARG A 108 19.40 -7.75 4.01
C ARG A 108 20.19 -6.45 4.21
N PRO A 109 21.49 -6.52 4.54
CA PRO A 109 22.36 -5.35 4.49
C PRO A 109 22.28 -4.66 3.12
N GLY A 110 22.02 -3.35 3.10
CA GLY A 110 21.79 -2.60 1.87
C GLY A 110 20.40 -2.74 1.24
N GLY A 111 19.53 -3.57 1.81
CA GLY A 111 18.12 -3.67 1.40
C GLY A 111 17.33 -2.38 1.68
N MET A 112 16.12 -2.29 1.16
CA MET A 112 15.30 -1.09 1.24
C MET A 112 13.86 -1.41 1.67
N LEU A 113 13.36 -0.67 2.66
CA LEU A 113 11.92 -0.58 2.95
C LEU A 113 11.34 0.54 2.08
N VAL A 114 10.27 0.26 1.35
CA VAL A 114 9.53 1.27 0.59
C VAL A 114 8.13 1.39 1.15
N THR A 115 7.81 2.57 1.68
CA THR A 115 6.50 2.85 2.27
C THR A 115 5.69 3.75 1.35
N VAL A 116 4.37 3.50 1.27
CA VAL A 116 3.41 4.41 0.64
C VAL A 116 2.39 4.85 1.68
N THR A 117 2.26 6.16 1.83
CA THR A 117 1.26 6.78 2.71
C THR A 117 0.40 7.78 1.95
N PRO A 118 -0.90 7.92 2.27
CA PRO A 118 -1.71 8.94 1.66
C PRO A 118 -1.27 10.33 2.13
N GLY A 119 -1.20 11.25 1.20
CA GLY A 119 -1.04 12.69 1.47
C GLY A 119 -2.33 13.32 1.99
N PRO A 120 -2.29 14.58 2.46
CA PRO A 120 -3.45 15.25 3.07
C PRO A 120 -4.62 15.43 2.11
N ASP A 121 -4.33 15.55 0.81
CA ASP A 121 -5.36 15.76 -0.23
C ASP A 121 -5.78 14.47 -0.95
N HIS A 122 -5.34 13.31 -0.43
CA HIS A 122 -5.66 12.02 -1.05
C HIS A 122 -7.16 11.75 -1.05
N LEU A 123 -7.71 11.46 -2.24
CA LEU A 123 -9.12 11.22 -2.52
C LEU A 123 -10.05 12.41 -2.18
N ARG A 124 -9.55 13.65 -2.18
CA ARG A 124 -10.44 14.81 -2.21
C ARG A 124 -11.06 14.96 -3.61
N PRO A 125 -12.34 15.31 -3.72
CA PRO A 125 -13.28 15.76 -2.69
C PRO A 125 -14.12 14.64 -2.05
N LEU A 126 -13.89 13.35 -2.31
CA LEU A 126 -14.71 12.26 -1.73
C LEU A 126 -14.70 12.29 -0.21
N VAL A 127 -13.52 12.51 0.40
CA VAL A 127 -13.36 12.58 1.85
C VAL A 127 -14.29 13.63 2.44
N ASP A 128 -14.36 14.82 1.83
CA ASP A 128 -15.16 15.93 2.34
C ASP A 128 -16.67 15.72 2.10
N ARG A 129 -17.06 15.18 0.93
CA ARG A 129 -18.46 15.03 0.55
C ARG A 129 -19.14 13.81 1.16
N LEU A 130 -18.39 12.73 1.40
CA LEU A 130 -18.90 11.48 1.97
C LEU A 130 -18.58 11.34 3.46
N GLY A 131 -18.00 12.35 4.10
CA GLY A 131 -17.64 12.31 5.53
C GLY A 131 -16.65 11.21 5.87
N LEU A 132 -15.74 10.86 4.95
CA LEU A 132 -14.75 9.81 5.17
C LEU A 132 -13.67 10.26 6.18
N LEU A 133 -12.95 9.29 6.73
CA LEU A 133 -11.83 9.57 7.64
C LEU A 133 -10.77 10.40 6.92
N ARG A 134 -10.50 11.59 7.45
CA ARG A 134 -9.43 12.46 6.94
C ARG A 134 -8.06 11.87 7.23
N VAL A 135 -7.13 12.10 6.32
CA VAL A 135 -5.71 11.83 6.57
C VAL A 135 -5.21 12.86 7.58
N GLU A 136 -4.62 12.39 8.68
CA GLU A 136 -4.04 13.27 9.69
C GLU A 136 -2.88 14.08 9.10
N GLU A 137 -2.82 15.38 9.44
CA GLU A 137 -1.88 16.35 8.84
C GLU A 137 -0.40 16.01 9.05
N ASP A 138 -0.03 15.36 10.17
CA ASP A 138 1.37 15.00 10.49
C ASP A 138 1.68 13.50 10.28
N LYS A 139 1.20 12.92 9.18
CA LYS A 139 1.46 11.50 8.91
C LYS A 139 2.92 11.21 8.54
N GLU A 140 3.61 12.21 7.97
CA GLU A 140 5.03 12.12 7.62
C GLU A 140 5.91 12.09 8.88
N GLY A 141 5.71 13.01 9.80
CA GLY A 141 6.44 13.05 11.08
C GLY A 141 6.19 11.80 11.92
N ARG A 142 4.95 11.30 11.95
CA ARG A 142 4.62 10.04 12.63
C ARG A 142 5.23 8.82 11.97
N LEU A 143 5.34 8.80 10.63
CA LEU A 143 6.02 7.72 9.93
C LEU A 143 7.51 7.70 10.30
N ALA A 144 8.17 8.85 10.23
CA ALA A 144 9.57 8.99 10.61
C ALA A 144 9.80 8.62 12.08
N ALA A 145 8.93 9.08 12.98
CA ALA A 145 8.98 8.74 14.39
C ALA A 145 8.72 7.23 14.65
N ALA A 146 7.78 6.62 13.92
CA ALA A 146 7.46 5.21 14.06
C ALA A 146 8.58 4.29 13.56
N LEU A 147 9.32 4.70 12.51
CA LEU A 147 10.50 3.99 12.02
C LEU A 147 11.73 4.25 12.91
N GLY A 148 11.71 5.39 13.63
CA GLY A 148 12.65 5.73 14.70
C GLY A 148 14.11 5.67 14.28
N ASP A 149 14.95 5.28 15.26
CA ASP A 149 16.39 5.13 15.02
C ASP A 149 16.76 3.91 14.17
N GLY A 150 15.81 3.01 13.91
CA GLY A 150 16.05 1.78 13.13
C GLY A 150 16.22 1.99 11.63
N PHE A 151 15.78 3.14 11.09
CA PHE A 151 15.84 3.42 9.67
C PHE A 151 16.33 4.85 9.38
N ALA A 152 17.02 5.00 8.26
CA ALA A 152 17.37 6.29 7.67
C ALA A 152 16.59 6.49 6.38
N GLN A 153 15.97 7.66 6.22
CA GLN A 153 15.35 8.03 4.95
C GLN A 153 16.42 8.19 3.87
N ALA A 154 16.25 7.48 2.76
CA ALA A 154 17.18 7.50 1.63
C ALA A 154 16.63 8.29 0.45
N VAL A 155 15.33 8.18 0.18
CA VAL A 155 14.65 8.87 -0.90
C VAL A 155 13.20 9.15 -0.50
N GLN A 156 12.65 10.26 -0.98
CA GLN A 156 11.25 10.60 -0.82
C GLN A 156 10.74 11.21 -2.10
N ASP A 157 9.54 10.77 -2.50
CA ASP A 157 8.87 11.25 -3.69
C ASP A 157 7.38 11.45 -3.39
N ARG A 158 6.82 12.53 -3.94
CA ARG A 158 5.39 12.82 -3.86
C ARG A 158 4.77 12.59 -5.22
N LEU A 159 3.85 11.64 -5.30
CA LEU A 159 3.10 11.35 -6.52
C LEU A 159 1.69 11.91 -6.40
N GLU A 160 1.35 12.83 -7.29
CA GLU A 160 0.04 13.49 -7.34
C GLU A 160 -0.50 13.48 -8.75
N TYR A 161 -1.76 13.10 -8.90
CA TYR A 161 -2.48 13.12 -10.16
C TYR A 161 -3.99 13.14 -9.93
N GLU A 162 -4.75 13.48 -10.97
CA GLU A 162 -6.21 13.48 -10.92
C GLU A 162 -6.77 12.29 -11.70
N VAL A 163 -7.87 11.74 -11.22
CA VAL A 163 -8.62 10.67 -11.88
C VAL A 163 -10.12 10.98 -11.84
N GLU A 164 -10.82 10.54 -12.86
CA GLU A 164 -12.28 10.64 -12.93
C GLU A 164 -12.89 9.30 -12.50
N LEU A 165 -13.64 9.31 -11.40
CA LEU A 165 -14.29 8.14 -10.84
C LEU A 165 -15.79 8.20 -11.09
N GLY A 166 -16.34 7.23 -11.82
CA GLY A 166 -17.78 6.98 -11.86
C GLY A 166 -18.29 6.40 -10.54
N HIS A 167 -19.61 6.44 -10.30
CA HIS A 167 -20.24 5.98 -9.05
C HIS A 167 -19.79 4.57 -8.61
N LYS A 168 -19.61 3.64 -9.57
CA LYS A 168 -19.08 2.29 -9.27
C LYS A 168 -17.70 2.37 -8.67
N ALA A 169 -16.78 3.12 -9.28
CA ALA A 169 -15.41 3.24 -8.79
C ALA A 169 -15.35 3.92 -7.42
N VAL A 170 -16.20 4.93 -7.18
CA VAL A 170 -16.34 5.57 -5.87
C VAL A 170 -16.80 4.56 -4.81
N THR A 171 -17.83 3.76 -5.11
CA THR A 171 -18.32 2.72 -4.21
C THR A 171 -17.24 1.71 -3.83
N GLU A 172 -16.45 1.26 -4.80
CA GLU A 172 -15.34 0.32 -4.56
C GLU A 172 -14.19 0.99 -3.78
N ALA A 173 -13.84 2.24 -4.11
CA ALA A 173 -12.81 3.00 -3.39
C ALA A 173 -13.16 3.17 -1.90
N VAL A 174 -14.40 3.53 -1.60
CA VAL A 174 -14.92 3.65 -0.23
C VAL A 174 -14.95 2.28 0.45
N GLY A 175 -15.43 1.25 -0.26
CA GLY A 175 -15.59 -0.12 0.26
C GLY A 175 -14.27 -0.83 0.57
N MET A 176 -13.15 -0.39 0.00
CA MET A 176 -11.82 -0.96 0.29
C MET A 176 -11.14 -0.33 1.52
N GLY A 177 -11.57 0.86 1.95
CA GLY A 177 -10.95 1.63 3.03
C GLY A 177 -11.55 1.36 4.41
N PRO A 178 -10.92 1.88 5.47
CA PRO A 178 -11.44 1.78 6.84
C PRO A 178 -12.77 2.51 7.02
N SER A 179 -13.07 3.48 6.15
CA SER A 179 -14.33 4.23 6.13
C SER A 179 -15.54 3.44 5.59
N ALA A 180 -15.33 2.20 5.12
CA ALA A 180 -16.42 1.36 4.57
C ALA A 180 -17.61 1.18 5.53
N TRP A 181 -17.40 1.29 6.84
CA TRP A 181 -18.43 1.18 7.87
C TRP A 181 -19.18 2.49 8.10
N HIS A 182 -18.57 3.65 7.82
CA HIS A 182 -19.13 4.98 8.04
C HIS A 182 -19.83 5.56 6.81
N ALA A 183 -19.42 5.15 5.61
CA ALA A 183 -19.95 5.68 4.34
C ALA A 183 -21.38 5.24 3.99
N ARG A 184 -22.05 4.50 4.87
CA ARG A 184 -23.46 4.05 4.66
C ARG A 184 -24.49 5.18 4.70
N GLU A 185 -24.12 6.36 5.20
CA GLU A 185 -25.06 7.47 5.42
C GLU A 185 -25.06 8.53 4.31
N SER A 186 -24.06 8.51 3.42
CA SER A 186 -23.99 9.48 2.32
C SER A 186 -24.12 8.78 0.97
N PRO A 187 -25.20 9.04 0.22
CA PRO A 187 -25.44 8.38 -1.05
C PRO A 187 -24.38 8.80 -2.08
N VAL A 188 -23.68 7.81 -2.63
CA VAL A 188 -22.72 8.01 -3.73
C VAL A 188 -23.41 8.66 -4.94
N GLU A 189 -24.68 8.37 -5.13
CA GLU A 189 -25.53 8.91 -6.20
C GLU A 189 -25.75 10.44 -6.12
N ALA A 190 -25.45 11.06 -4.99
CA ALA A 190 -25.48 12.52 -4.84
C ALA A 190 -24.22 13.21 -5.36
N LEU A 191 -23.20 12.46 -5.71
CA LEU A 191 -21.97 12.99 -6.32
C LEU A 191 -22.16 13.19 -7.83
N PRO A 192 -21.37 14.08 -8.47
CA PRO A 192 -21.25 14.10 -9.93
C PRO A 192 -20.79 12.73 -10.46
N ASP A 193 -21.22 12.37 -11.66
CA ASP A 193 -20.78 11.16 -12.35
C ASP A 193 -20.27 11.50 -13.76
N PRO A 194 -18.95 11.47 -14.00
CA PRO A 194 -17.87 11.14 -13.04
C PRO A 194 -17.57 12.29 -12.06
N VAL A 195 -16.88 11.95 -10.96
CA VAL A 195 -16.30 12.92 -10.03
C VAL A 195 -14.78 12.91 -10.18
N THR A 196 -14.19 14.09 -10.35
CA THR A 196 -12.72 14.26 -10.36
C THR A 196 -12.20 14.21 -8.94
N VAL A 197 -11.23 13.34 -8.67
CA VAL A 197 -10.57 13.20 -7.37
C VAL A 197 -9.04 13.26 -7.53
N ARG A 198 -8.37 13.81 -6.51
CA ARG A 198 -6.91 13.83 -6.45
C ARG A 198 -6.41 12.56 -5.76
N VAL A 199 -5.51 11.85 -6.44
CA VAL A 199 -4.64 10.85 -5.81
C VAL A 199 -3.37 11.58 -5.39
N SER A 200 -3.07 11.58 -4.09
CA SER A 200 -1.86 12.18 -3.52
C SER A 200 -1.25 11.19 -2.54
N VAL A 201 -0.05 10.73 -2.82
CA VAL A 201 0.67 9.78 -1.98
C VAL A 201 2.13 10.19 -1.81
N LEU A 202 2.69 9.83 -0.66
CA LEU A 202 4.10 9.95 -0.37
C LEU A 202 4.72 8.56 -0.45
N ILE A 203 5.73 8.41 -1.31
CA ILE A 203 6.52 7.20 -1.48
C ILE A 203 7.90 7.47 -0.87
N THR A 204 8.28 6.70 0.14
CA THR A 204 9.54 6.93 0.84
C THR A 204 10.34 5.63 0.92
N GLY A 205 11.59 5.67 0.47
CA GLY A 205 12.57 4.60 0.61
C GLY A 205 13.42 4.81 1.86
N TRP A 206 13.58 3.76 2.66
CA TRP A 206 14.27 3.76 3.93
C TRP A 206 15.32 2.66 3.94
N ARG A 207 16.49 2.96 4.50
CA ARG A 207 17.55 1.96 4.72
C ARG A 207 17.66 1.61 6.20
N PRO A 208 17.73 0.32 6.57
CA PRO A 208 17.99 -0.06 7.95
C PRO A 208 19.31 0.56 8.44
N ARG A 209 19.28 1.16 9.64
CA ARG A 209 20.50 1.53 10.39
C ARG A 209 20.96 0.28 11.14
N ARG A 210 22.15 -0.17 10.86
CA ARG A 210 22.80 -1.33 11.52
C ARG A 210 24.07 -0.88 12.21
#